data_7d00b79e92620529d94470c3f54dfa09
#
_entry.id   7d00b79e92620529d94470c3f54dfa09
#
_cell.length_a   1.000
_cell.length_b   1.000
_cell.length_c   1.000
_cell.angle_alpha   90.00
_cell.angle_beta   90.00
_cell.angle_gamma   90.00
#
_symmetry.space_group_name_H-M   'P 1'
#
loop_
_entity.id
_entity.type
_entity.pdbx_description
1 polymer ?
#
loop_
_entity_poly.entity_id
_entity_poly.type
_entity_poly.pdbx_seq_one_letter_code
_entity_poly.pdbx_strand_id
1 'polypeptide(L)'
;IQLFEKIGINILSSRIMDETTILLRPDELEILKAKAPFLISMAVSDLSEITKDDFQFIDDSIITIDSPKNEPIIGVIDTLFDERVYFSEWVEYSNMLSIDIPVSESDKEHGTAVSSIIVDGPTFNPYLDDGCGRFRVRHFGVASGKSFNSFTILRNISEIVAANKDIKVWNLSLGSKLNINPNFI
;
A
#
# COMPACT_ATOMS: atom_id res chain seq x y z
N ILE A 1 10.95 -23.65 6.20
CA ILE A 1 11.98 -24.15 7.15
C ILE A 1 13.13 -24.76 6.36
N GLN A 2 12.92 -25.77 5.51
CA GLN A 2 14.00 -26.43 4.76
C GLN A 2 14.94 -25.51 3.98
N LEU A 3 14.45 -24.38 3.45
CA LEU A 3 15.27 -23.40 2.76
C LEU A 3 16.22 -22.69 3.73
N PHE A 4 15.74 -22.30 4.89
CA PHE A 4 16.55 -21.63 5.92
C PHE A 4 17.67 -22.51 6.45
N GLU A 5 17.38 -23.78 6.70
CA GLU A 5 18.39 -24.76 7.11
C GLU A 5 19.52 -24.91 6.07
N LYS A 6 19.16 -24.95 4.76
CA LYS A 6 20.13 -25.04 3.66
C LYS A 6 21.06 -23.83 3.58
N ILE A 7 20.61 -22.66 3.98
CA ILE A 7 21.43 -21.44 3.99
C ILE A 7 22.12 -21.19 5.32
N GLY A 8 21.93 -22.09 6.31
CA GLY A 8 22.60 -22.04 7.61
C GLY A 8 21.85 -21.23 8.68
N ILE A 9 20.56 -20.99 8.48
CA ILE A 9 19.69 -20.32 9.47
C ILE A 9 18.81 -21.39 10.13
N ASN A 10 18.96 -21.55 11.44
CA ASN A 10 18.17 -22.49 12.23
C ASN A 10 17.04 -21.74 12.95
N ILE A 11 15.80 -21.92 12.47
CA ILE A 11 14.62 -21.24 12.99
C ILE A 11 13.89 -22.15 13.98
N LEU A 12 13.78 -21.70 15.22
CA LEU A 12 12.96 -22.35 16.24
C LEU A 12 11.48 -22.17 15.91
N SER A 13 10.66 -23.16 16.21
CA SER A 13 9.22 -23.12 15.99
C SER A 13 8.53 -21.92 16.66
N SER A 14 9.05 -21.46 17.79
CA SER A 14 8.56 -20.29 18.50
C SER A 14 8.77 -18.96 17.76
N ARG A 15 9.57 -18.95 16.70
CA ARG A 15 9.84 -17.78 15.85
C ARG A 15 9.05 -17.78 14.53
N ILE A 16 8.26 -18.82 14.31
CA ILE A 16 7.34 -18.91 13.17
C ILE A 16 6.02 -18.29 13.62
N MET A 17 5.68 -17.14 13.05
CA MET A 17 4.46 -16.41 13.37
C MET A 17 3.24 -16.98 12.64
N ASP A 18 3.42 -17.28 11.35
CA ASP A 18 2.41 -17.89 10.48
C ASP A 18 3.07 -18.61 9.29
N GLU A 19 2.28 -19.03 8.29
CA GLU A 19 2.78 -19.76 7.11
C GLU A 19 3.77 -18.96 6.26
N THR A 20 3.75 -17.64 6.35
CA THR A 20 4.54 -16.71 5.54
C THR A 20 5.48 -15.81 6.34
N THR A 21 5.32 -15.78 7.65
CA THR A 21 6.01 -14.81 8.53
C THR A 21 6.87 -15.49 9.58
N ILE A 22 8.13 -15.09 9.66
CA ILE A 22 9.08 -15.56 10.67
C ILE A 22 9.85 -14.39 11.28
N LEU A 23 10.24 -14.54 12.56
CA LEU A 23 11.13 -13.61 13.23
C LEU A 23 12.59 -14.00 12.99
N LEU A 24 13.34 -13.10 12.38
CA LEU A 24 14.79 -13.25 12.18
C LEU A 24 15.57 -12.34 13.13
N ARG A 25 16.75 -12.81 13.52
CA ARG A 25 17.74 -11.96 14.18
C ARG A 25 18.51 -11.14 13.13
N PRO A 26 19.11 -10.01 13.52
CA PRO A 26 19.88 -9.18 12.58
C PRO A 26 20.99 -9.94 11.84
N ASP A 27 21.71 -10.82 12.53
CA ASP A 27 22.76 -11.67 11.93
C ASP A 27 22.22 -12.67 10.93
N GLU A 28 21.06 -13.25 11.19
CA GLU A 28 20.36 -14.18 10.29
C GLU A 28 19.83 -13.45 9.05
N LEU A 29 19.40 -12.20 9.22
CA LEU A 29 18.95 -11.35 8.13
C LEU A 29 20.06 -11.08 7.11
N GLU A 30 21.28 -10.77 7.58
CA GLU A 30 22.42 -10.55 6.69
C GLU A 30 22.79 -11.83 5.92
N ILE A 31 22.70 -13.01 6.56
CA ILE A 31 22.88 -14.29 5.89
C ILE A 31 21.81 -14.50 4.82
N LEU A 32 20.56 -14.17 5.12
CA LEU A 32 19.46 -14.30 4.19
C LEU A 32 19.64 -13.40 2.97
N LYS A 33 19.94 -12.12 3.16
CA LYS A 33 20.22 -11.16 2.08
C LYS A 33 21.33 -11.64 1.17
N ALA A 34 22.41 -12.18 1.74
CA ALA A 34 23.55 -12.64 0.97
C ALA A 34 23.27 -13.93 0.16
N LYS A 35 22.49 -14.86 0.71
CA LYS A 35 22.28 -16.20 0.12
C LYS A 35 20.96 -16.38 -0.60
N ALA A 36 19.97 -15.54 -0.33
CA ALA A 36 18.66 -15.62 -0.92
C ALA A 36 18.09 -14.22 -1.27
N PRO A 37 18.78 -13.45 -2.13
CA PRO A 37 18.40 -12.07 -2.47
C PRO A 37 17.05 -11.96 -3.19
N PHE A 38 16.48 -13.08 -3.63
CA PHE A 38 15.16 -13.15 -4.26
C PHE A 38 13.99 -13.19 -3.25
N LEU A 39 14.27 -13.33 -1.96
CA LEU A 39 13.26 -13.19 -0.90
C LEU A 39 13.09 -11.71 -0.58
N ILE A 40 12.18 -11.06 -1.27
CA ILE A 40 12.13 -9.60 -1.42
C ILE A 40 11.26 -8.92 -0.37
N SER A 41 10.34 -9.61 0.29
CA SER A 41 9.40 -8.93 1.19
C SER A 41 9.78 -9.13 2.65
N MET A 42 10.24 -8.06 3.29
CA MET A 42 10.59 -8.06 4.71
C MET A 42 9.99 -6.84 5.40
N ALA A 43 9.20 -7.10 6.44
CA ALA A 43 8.92 -6.08 7.44
C ALA A 43 10.13 -6.03 8.39
N VAL A 44 10.83 -4.92 8.43
CA VAL A 44 12.06 -4.75 9.22
C VAL A 44 11.75 -4.35 10.67
N SER A 45 10.50 -3.96 10.96
CA SER A 45 10.08 -3.49 12.28
C SER A 45 8.70 -4.01 12.63
N ASP A 46 8.48 -4.26 13.89
CA ASP A 46 7.14 -4.33 14.44
C ASP A 46 6.53 -2.93 14.34
N LEU A 47 5.60 -2.76 13.41
CA LEU A 47 4.92 -1.47 13.20
C LEU A 47 4.16 -1.00 14.44
N SER A 48 3.93 -1.88 15.42
CA SER A 48 3.33 -1.53 16.70
C SER A 48 4.25 -0.69 17.61
N GLU A 49 5.56 -0.71 17.35
CA GLU A 49 6.55 0.06 18.10
C GLU A 49 6.90 1.40 17.43
N ILE A 50 6.45 1.64 16.20
CA ILE A 50 6.67 2.92 15.52
C ILE A 50 5.77 3.99 16.14
N THR A 51 6.36 4.94 16.81
CA THR A 51 5.69 6.13 17.33
C THR A 51 5.80 7.28 16.33
N LYS A 52 4.94 8.30 16.48
CA LYS A 52 5.05 9.52 15.65
C LYS A 52 6.41 10.21 15.77
N ASP A 53 7.13 10.00 16.86
CA ASP A 53 8.43 10.59 17.15
C ASP A 53 9.58 9.90 16.38
N ASP A 54 9.35 8.69 15.86
CA ASP A 54 10.32 7.95 15.04
C ASP A 54 10.36 8.47 13.59
N PHE A 55 9.32 9.20 13.19
CA PHE A 55 9.35 9.97 11.95
C PHE A 55 10.07 11.29 12.24
N GLN A 56 11.35 11.36 11.93
CA GLN A 56 12.00 12.66 11.81
C GLN A 56 11.22 13.45 10.76
N PHE A 57 10.49 14.46 11.23
CA PHE A 57 9.83 15.37 10.31
C PHE A 57 10.89 15.93 9.38
N ILE A 58 10.79 15.57 8.11
CA ILE A 58 11.49 16.26 7.05
C ILE A 58 11.08 17.72 7.23
N ASP A 59 12.08 18.57 7.42
CA ASP A 59 11.98 20.02 7.55
C ASP A 59 10.75 20.56 6.79
N ASP A 60 10.01 21.51 7.35
CA ASP A 60 8.83 22.18 6.77
C ASP A 60 9.09 22.86 5.40
N SER A 61 10.13 22.46 4.70
CA SER A 61 10.33 22.82 3.31
C SER A 61 9.12 22.33 2.51
N ILE A 62 8.42 23.28 1.91
CA ILE A 62 7.29 23.01 1.03
C ILE A 62 7.75 21.99 -0.02
N ILE A 63 7.36 20.72 0.14
CA ILE A 63 7.62 19.69 -0.86
C ILE A 63 6.79 20.06 -2.08
N THR A 64 7.46 20.31 -3.19
CA THR A 64 6.83 20.58 -4.48
C THR A 64 7.39 19.63 -5.51
N ILE A 65 6.52 19.11 -6.35
CA ILE A 65 6.89 18.32 -7.52
C ILE A 65 6.35 18.98 -8.78
N ASP A 66 6.99 18.73 -9.91
CA ASP A 66 6.51 19.23 -11.19
C ASP A 66 5.10 18.74 -11.48
N SER A 67 4.31 19.56 -12.18
CA SER A 67 2.96 19.15 -12.63
C SER A 67 3.03 17.97 -13.60
N PRO A 68 2.04 17.05 -13.54
CA PRO A 68 1.99 15.89 -14.44
C PRO A 68 1.86 16.32 -15.91
N LYS A 69 2.40 15.49 -16.82
CA LYS A 69 2.31 15.69 -18.27
C LYS A 69 1.60 14.51 -18.94
N ASN A 70 2.37 13.56 -19.42
CA ASN A 70 1.88 12.39 -20.15
C ASN A 70 2.31 11.06 -19.48
N GLU A 71 2.59 11.10 -18.20
CA GLU A 71 3.00 9.92 -17.45
C GLU A 71 1.90 8.85 -17.49
N PRO A 72 2.26 7.56 -17.46
CA PRO A 72 1.29 6.47 -17.40
C PRO A 72 0.38 6.59 -16.18
N ILE A 73 -0.87 6.12 -16.35
CA ILE A 73 -1.87 6.14 -15.29
C ILE A 73 -1.94 4.76 -14.63
N ILE A 74 -1.87 4.76 -13.29
CA ILE A 74 -2.18 3.60 -12.45
C ILE A 74 -3.54 3.82 -11.80
N GLY A 75 -4.43 2.84 -11.92
CA GLY A 75 -5.71 2.85 -11.22
C GLY A 75 -5.51 2.42 -9.77
N VAL A 76 -6.11 3.16 -8.84
CA VAL A 76 -6.13 2.82 -7.42
C VAL A 76 -7.58 2.67 -6.97
N ILE A 77 -7.91 1.52 -6.37
CA ILE A 77 -9.21 1.26 -5.74
C ILE A 77 -8.94 1.02 -4.26
N ASP A 78 -9.35 1.97 -3.42
CA ASP A 78 -8.95 2.01 -2.02
C ASP A 78 -10.00 2.72 -1.15
N THR A 79 -9.61 3.13 0.06
CA THR A 79 -10.32 4.11 0.88
C THR A 79 -10.29 5.49 0.21
N LEU A 80 -10.77 6.51 0.88
CA LEU A 80 -10.85 7.85 0.30
C LEU A 80 -9.47 8.50 0.13
N PHE A 81 -9.42 9.58 -0.62
CA PHE A 81 -8.22 10.38 -0.89
C PHE A 81 -8.36 11.80 -0.33
N ASP A 82 -7.27 12.35 0.19
CA ASP A 82 -7.22 13.75 0.63
C ASP A 82 -6.66 14.65 -0.46
N GLU A 83 -7.53 15.44 -1.08
CA GLU A 83 -7.17 16.34 -2.18
C GLU A 83 -6.31 17.54 -1.76
N ARG A 84 -6.05 17.71 -0.45
CA ARG A 84 -5.23 18.82 0.10
C ARG A 84 -3.73 18.54 0.06
N VAL A 85 -3.31 17.35 -0.35
CA VAL A 85 -1.90 16.96 -0.40
C VAL A 85 -1.13 17.64 -1.54
N TYR A 86 0.19 17.81 -1.39
CA TYR A 86 1.04 18.52 -2.34
C TYR A 86 1.08 17.91 -3.75
N PHE A 87 0.79 16.60 -3.87
CA PHE A 87 0.78 15.86 -5.13
C PHE A 87 -0.62 15.68 -5.72
N SER A 88 -1.62 16.41 -5.24
CA SER A 88 -3.01 16.25 -5.67
C SER A 88 -3.23 16.42 -7.17
N GLU A 89 -2.43 17.24 -7.87
CA GLU A 89 -2.49 17.41 -9.32
C GLU A 89 -2.19 16.13 -10.10
N TRP A 90 -1.50 15.16 -9.47
CA TRP A 90 -1.18 13.86 -10.06
C TRP A 90 -2.30 12.84 -9.91
N VAL A 91 -3.37 13.18 -9.19
CA VAL A 91 -4.45 12.25 -8.81
C VAL A 91 -5.79 12.72 -9.36
N GLU A 92 -6.36 11.94 -10.28
CA GLU A 92 -7.76 12.05 -10.67
C GLU A 92 -8.60 11.29 -9.64
N TYR A 93 -9.31 11.99 -8.74
CA TYR A 93 -10.04 11.35 -7.65
C TYR A 93 -11.54 11.26 -7.91
N SER A 94 -12.12 10.11 -7.57
CA SER A 94 -13.56 9.85 -7.59
C SER A 94 -14.01 9.18 -6.30
N ASN A 95 -14.89 9.85 -5.56
CA ASN A 95 -15.55 9.25 -4.39
C ASN A 95 -16.75 8.43 -4.84
N MET A 96 -16.72 7.12 -4.59
CA MET A 96 -17.76 6.16 -4.97
C MET A 96 -18.70 5.82 -3.80
N LEU A 97 -18.52 6.45 -2.63
CA LEU A 97 -19.41 6.24 -1.50
C LEU A 97 -20.73 7.01 -1.69
N SER A 98 -21.80 6.44 -1.13
CA SER A 98 -23.06 7.19 -1.04
C SER A 98 -22.89 8.43 -0.16
N ILE A 99 -23.56 9.52 -0.53
CA ILE A 99 -23.54 10.79 0.19
C ILE A 99 -24.02 10.66 1.66
N ASP A 100 -24.78 9.64 1.95
CA ASP A 100 -25.32 9.38 3.30
C ASP A 100 -24.30 8.70 4.23
N ILE A 101 -23.16 8.26 3.71
CA ILE A 101 -22.11 7.61 4.51
C ILE A 101 -21.26 8.69 5.18
N PRO A 102 -21.24 8.76 6.52
CA PRO A 102 -20.41 9.71 7.24
C PRO A 102 -18.92 9.38 7.02
N VAL A 103 -18.17 10.35 6.59
CA VAL A 103 -16.74 10.26 6.32
C VAL A 103 -15.96 11.03 7.38
N SER A 104 -14.85 10.47 7.83
CA SER A 104 -13.88 11.09 8.74
C SER A 104 -12.54 11.33 8.02
N GLU A 105 -11.68 12.16 8.59
CA GLU A 105 -10.34 12.38 8.02
C GLU A 105 -9.51 11.09 7.99
N SER A 106 -9.66 10.21 8.99
CA SER A 106 -8.96 8.91 9.01
C SER A 106 -9.37 7.98 7.87
N ASP A 107 -10.54 8.17 7.26
CA ASP A 107 -10.96 7.37 6.09
C ASP A 107 -10.16 7.71 4.82
N LYS A 108 -9.41 8.81 4.83
CA LYS A 108 -8.58 9.26 3.72
C LYS A 108 -7.12 8.83 3.85
N GLU A 109 -6.66 8.47 5.05
CA GLU A 109 -5.24 8.23 5.34
C GLU A 109 -4.63 7.12 4.46
N HIS A 110 -5.28 5.96 4.43
CA HIS A 110 -4.73 4.80 3.70
C HIS A 110 -4.68 5.03 2.19
N GLY A 111 -5.78 5.43 1.56
CA GLY A 111 -5.82 5.68 0.13
C GLY A 111 -4.88 6.81 -0.31
N THR A 112 -4.73 7.85 0.52
CA THR A 112 -3.76 8.92 0.28
C THR A 112 -2.33 8.41 0.37
N ALA A 113 -2.00 7.59 1.38
CA ALA A 113 -0.68 6.99 1.54
C ALA A 113 -0.32 6.07 0.36
N VAL A 114 -1.23 5.22 -0.08
CA VAL A 114 -1.03 4.37 -1.27
C VAL A 114 -0.77 5.21 -2.52
N SER A 115 -1.55 6.26 -2.73
CA SER A 115 -1.36 7.16 -3.87
C SER A 115 -0.04 7.92 -3.80
N SER A 116 0.41 8.33 -2.61
CA SER A 116 1.70 9.02 -2.42
C SER A 116 2.89 8.16 -2.83
N ILE A 117 2.86 6.87 -2.49
CA ILE A 117 3.92 5.93 -2.87
C ILE A 117 4.00 5.76 -4.38
N ILE A 118 2.85 5.72 -5.07
CA ILE A 118 2.80 5.59 -6.53
C ILE A 118 3.29 6.86 -7.22
N VAL A 119 2.88 8.03 -6.70
CA VAL A 119 3.23 9.32 -7.31
C VAL A 119 4.67 9.70 -6.97
N ASP A 120 5.09 9.61 -5.72
CA ASP A 120 6.35 10.22 -5.26
C ASP A 120 7.08 9.40 -4.19
N GLY A 121 6.94 8.09 -4.20
CA GLY A 121 7.60 7.18 -3.25
C GLY A 121 9.10 7.41 -3.07
N PRO A 122 9.89 7.62 -4.15
CA PRO A 122 11.33 7.87 -4.03
C PRO A 122 11.71 9.12 -3.24
N THR A 123 10.86 10.15 -3.16
CA THR A 123 11.13 11.33 -2.33
C THR A 123 11.20 10.98 -0.84
N PHE A 124 10.35 10.07 -0.38
CA PHE A 124 10.34 9.60 1.01
C PHE A 124 11.30 8.44 1.24
N ASN A 125 11.56 7.65 0.22
CA ASN A 125 12.47 6.53 0.29
C ASN A 125 13.31 6.42 -0.99
N PRO A 126 14.45 7.14 -1.08
CA PRO A 126 15.32 7.13 -2.26
C PRO A 126 15.85 5.73 -2.64
N TYR A 127 15.85 4.78 -1.71
CA TYR A 127 16.26 3.40 -1.99
C TYR A 127 15.22 2.61 -2.81
N LEU A 128 14.00 3.14 -2.95
CA LEU A 128 12.95 2.58 -3.78
C LEU A 128 12.92 3.18 -5.20
N ASP A 129 13.82 4.11 -5.51
CA ASP A 129 13.92 4.68 -6.86
C ASP A 129 14.46 3.62 -7.83
N ASP A 130 13.57 3.16 -8.69
CA ASP A 130 13.86 2.19 -9.75
C ASP A 130 14.16 2.86 -11.12
N GLY A 131 14.19 4.19 -11.15
CA GLY A 131 14.39 4.98 -12.35
C GLY A 131 13.17 5.09 -13.29
N CYS A 132 12.02 4.54 -12.91
CA CYS A 132 10.79 4.62 -13.71
C CYS A 132 10.12 6.02 -13.65
N GLY A 133 10.52 6.85 -12.71
CA GLY A 133 9.91 8.16 -12.47
C GLY A 133 8.55 8.07 -11.77
N ARG A 134 7.74 9.11 -11.96
CA ARG A 134 6.42 9.23 -11.33
C ARG A 134 5.33 8.69 -12.22
N PHE A 135 4.22 8.26 -11.61
CA PHE A 135 3.01 7.83 -12.29
C PHE A 135 1.84 8.72 -11.90
N ARG A 136 0.95 8.97 -12.85
CA ARG A 136 -0.36 9.55 -12.54
C ARG A 136 -1.25 8.49 -11.90
N VAL A 137 -2.15 8.92 -11.04
CA VAL A 137 -3.10 8.03 -10.37
C VAL A 137 -4.52 8.41 -10.78
N ARG A 138 -5.35 7.42 -11.08
CA ARG A 138 -6.81 7.56 -11.08
C ARG A 138 -7.34 6.78 -9.89
N HIS A 139 -7.75 7.52 -8.84
CA HIS A 139 -8.11 6.99 -7.54
C HIS A 139 -9.62 6.91 -7.39
N PHE A 140 -10.12 5.74 -7.00
CA PHE A 140 -11.52 5.46 -6.70
C PHE A 140 -11.65 5.09 -5.23
N GLY A 141 -12.27 5.99 -4.44
CA GLY A 141 -12.54 5.76 -3.01
C GLY A 141 -13.83 4.95 -2.85
N VAL A 142 -13.72 3.66 -2.56
CA VAL A 142 -14.85 2.72 -2.49
C VAL A 142 -15.19 2.26 -1.08
N ALA A 143 -14.35 2.57 -0.09
CA ALA A 143 -14.49 2.10 1.28
C ALA A 143 -14.22 3.21 2.31
N SER A 144 -14.90 3.12 3.45
CA SER A 144 -14.59 3.87 4.67
C SER A 144 -14.55 2.91 5.87
N GLY A 145 -13.91 3.32 6.96
CA GLY A 145 -13.79 2.49 8.16
C GLY A 145 -15.12 2.14 8.83
N LYS A 146 -16.19 2.86 8.50
CA LYS A 146 -17.53 2.70 9.11
C LYS A 146 -18.53 1.97 8.22
N SER A 147 -18.25 1.82 6.94
CA SER A 147 -19.19 1.22 5.99
C SER A 147 -18.44 0.30 5.02
N PHE A 148 -18.47 -0.98 5.34
CA PHE A 148 -17.90 -2.02 4.51
C PHE A 148 -19.00 -3.00 4.11
N ASN A 149 -19.49 -2.88 2.87
CA ASN A 149 -20.36 -3.89 2.26
C ASN A 149 -19.63 -4.54 1.10
N SER A 150 -19.21 -5.78 1.28
CA SER A 150 -18.42 -6.54 0.31
C SER A 150 -19.08 -6.60 -1.07
N PHE A 151 -20.41 -6.77 -1.14
CA PHE A 151 -21.13 -6.83 -2.42
C PHE A 151 -21.10 -5.50 -3.16
N THR A 152 -21.30 -4.39 -2.44
CA THR A 152 -21.22 -3.05 -3.03
C THR A 152 -19.82 -2.77 -3.54
N ILE A 153 -18.80 -3.12 -2.78
CA ILE A 153 -17.39 -2.95 -3.18
C ILE A 153 -17.08 -3.79 -4.41
N LEU A 154 -17.44 -5.07 -4.44
CA LEU A 154 -17.20 -5.94 -5.61
C LEU A 154 -17.89 -5.41 -6.87
N ARG A 155 -19.12 -4.93 -6.73
CA ARG A 155 -19.84 -4.28 -7.84
C ARG A 155 -19.10 -3.03 -8.32
N ASN A 156 -18.74 -2.14 -7.41
CA ASN A 156 -18.00 -0.93 -7.73
C ASN A 156 -16.67 -1.25 -8.43
N ILE A 157 -15.90 -2.22 -7.94
CA ILE A 157 -14.66 -2.67 -8.59
C ILE A 157 -14.93 -3.09 -10.03
N SER A 158 -15.95 -3.93 -10.26
CA SER A 158 -16.31 -4.43 -11.60
C SER A 158 -16.70 -3.30 -12.53
N GLU A 159 -17.52 -2.37 -12.07
CA GLU A 159 -17.98 -1.19 -12.84
C GLU A 159 -16.82 -0.24 -13.16
N ILE A 160 -15.97 0.05 -12.17
CA ILE A 160 -14.79 0.92 -12.30
C ILE A 160 -13.84 0.36 -13.36
N VAL A 161 -13.45 -0.92 -13.24
CA VAL A 161 -12.50 -1.54 -14.17
C VAL A 161 -13.10 -1.62 -15.58
N ALA A 162 -14.39 -1.96 -15.70
CA ALA A 162 -15.06 -2.02 -16.99
C ALA A 162 -15.17 -0.65 -17.69
N ALA A 163 -15.34 0.44 -16.92
CA ALA A 163 -15.44 1.79 -17.44
C ALA A 163 -14.09 2.42 -17.81
N ASN A 164 -12.99 1.96 -17.22
CA ASN A 164 -11.65 2.55 -17.36
C ASN A 164 -10.68 1.62 -18.09
N LYS A 165 -11.00 1.22 -19.31
CA LYS A 165 -10.20 0.27 -20.13
C LYS A 165 -8.85 0.82 -20.59
N ASP A 166 -8.65 2.10 -20.52
CA ASP A 166 -7.38 2.79 -20.77
C ASP A 166 -6.35 2.48 -19.70
N ILE A 167 -6.76 2.22 -18.46
CA ILE A 167 -5.88 1.84 -17.36
C ILE A 167 -5.48 0.37 -17.51
N LYS A 168 -4.16 0.11 -17.50
CA LYS A 168 -3.59 -1.23 -17.69
C LYS A 168 -3.06 -1.86 -16.41
N VAL A 169 -2.77 -1.03 -15.41
CA VAL A 169 -2.26 -1.47 -14.10
C VAL A 169 -3.17 -0.96 -13.02
N TRP A 170 -3.58 -1.86 -12.14
CA TRP A 170 -4.48 -1.56 -11.02
C TRP A 170 -3.85 -1.96 -9.69
N ASN A 171 -3.93 -1.07 -8.73
CA ASN A 171 -3.67 -1.37 -7.32
C ASN A 171 -5.02 -1.52 -6.61
N LEU A 172 -5.20 -2.65 -5.95
CA LEU A 172 -6.35 -2.95 -5.10
C LEU A 172 -5.85 -3.28 -3.69
N SER A 173 -5.80 -2.29 -2.82
CA SER A 173 -5.25 -2.40 -1.47
C SER A 173 -6.35 -2.54 -0.40
N LEU A 174 -7.43 -3.20 -0.74
CA LEU A 174 -8.53 -3.49 0.19
C LEU A 174 -8.36 -4.90 0.76
N GLY A 175 -8.38 -5.00 2.08
CA GLY A 175 -8.29 -6.25 2.80
C GLY A 175 -9.35 -6.35 3.91
N SER A 176 -9.59 -7.57 4.38
CA SER A 176 -10.43 -7.82 5.54
C SER A 176 -9.65 -8.64 6.58
N LYS A 177 -9.78 -8.27 7.85
CA LYS A 177 -9.27 -9.08 8.97
C LYS A 177 -10.20 -10.24 9.32
N LEU A 178 -11.39 -10.29 8.70
CA LEU A 178 -12.34 -11.37 8.92
C LEU A 178 -11.93 -12.59 8.09
N ASN A 179 -12.05 -13.77 8.68
CA ASN A 179 -11.84 -15.02 7.95
C ASN A 179 -12.83 -15.10 6.79
N ILE A 180 -12.34 -15.52 5.63
CA ILE A 180 -13.20 -15.83 4.48
C ILE A 180 -14.09 -16.98 4.89
N ASN A 181 -15.41 -16.78 4.84
CA ASN A 181 -16.35 -17.85 5.04
C ASN A 181 -16.21 -18.86 3.89
N PRO A 182 -15.85 -20.14 4.14
CA PRO A 182 -15.69 -21.12 3.07
C PRO A 182 -16.98 -21.41 2.28
N ASN A 183 -18.13 -20.94 2.77
CA ASN A 183 -19.41 -21.04 2.07
C ASN A 183 -19.71 -19.82 1.17
N PHE A 184 -18.72 -18.96 0.92
CA PHE A 184 -18.85 -17.78 0.08
C PHE A 184 -18.55 -18.08 -1.41
N ILE A 185 -18.60 -19.35 -1.81
CA ILE A 185 -18.46 -19.79 -3.20
C ILE A 185 -19.85 -20.08 -3.77
#